data_e4c7ba43a94f4c237e43394373fa604d
#
_entry.id   e4c7ba43a94f4c237e43394373fa604d
#
_cell.length_a   1.000
_cell.length_b   1.000
_cell.length_c   1.000
_cell.angle_alpha   90.00
_cell.angle_beta   90.00
_cell.angle_gamma   90.00
#
_symmetry.space_group_name_H-M   'P 1'
#
loop_
_entity.id
_entity.type
_entity.pdbx_description
1 polymer ?
#
loop_
_entity_poly.entity_id
_entity_poly.type
_entity_poly.pdbx_seq_one_letter_code
_entity_poly.pdbx_strand_id
1 'polypeptide(L)'
;MSKAKISNCNARPHVQSLKEFKANNLWSEWVHDVNTDTKDARYVVYSYDRHWPLFIYDVRCNVWFENASKYGVTTSKHKTQSNPHTDTTPLHVDDMIKVANNGVTGLIAPLGVTA
;
A
#
# COMPACT_ATOMS: atom_id res chain seq x y z
N MET A 1 12.83 -14.57 2.54
CA MET A 1 13.96 -13.63 2.64
C MET A 1 13.62 -12.48 3.55
N SER A 2 14.61 -11.98 4.24
CA SER A 2 14.39 -10.87 5.16
C SER A 2 14.23 -9.57 4.40
N LYS A 3 13.40 -8.69 4.96
CA LYS A 3 13.27 -7.34 4.44
C LYS A 3 14.51 -6.52 4.79
N ALA A 4 14.83 -5.54 3.96
CA ALA A 4 15.88 -4.59 4.28
C ALA A 4 15.48 -3.74 5.49
N LYS A 5 16.35 -3.63 6.48
CA LYS A 5 16.16 -2.75 7.62
C LYS A 5 16.77 -1.40 7.29
N ILE A 6 15.94 -0.35 7.33
CA ILE A 6 16.38 0.99 6.91
C ILE A 6 15.82 2.04 7.86
N SER A 7 16.33 3.26 7.74
CA SER A 7 15.74 4.42 8.41
C SER A 7 14.51 4.89 7.65
N ASN A 8 13.55 5.47 8.35
CA ASN A 8 12.32 5.96 7.72
C ASN A 8 12.60 6.92 6.57
N CYS A 9 13.60 7.79 6.71
CA CYS A 9 13.94 8.75 5.66
C CYS A 9 14.48 8.10 4.39
N ASN A 10 14.83 6.81 4.43
CA ASN A 10 15.31 6.07 3.27
C ASN A 10 14.24 5.19 2.64
N ALA A 11 12.98 5.34 3.06
CA ALA A 11 11.88 4.48 2.58
C ALA A 11 11.56 4.71 1.11
N ARG A 12 11.56 5.95 0.65
CA ARG A 12 11.11 6.29 -0.71
C ARG A 12 11.79 5.49 -1.82
N PRO A 13 13.13 5.37 -1.86
CA PRO A 13 13.76 4.58 -2.94
C PRO A 13 13.28 3.14 -2.97
N HIS A 14 13.03 2.54 -1.81
CA HIS A 14 12.50 1.17 -1.73
C HIS A 14 11.08 1.11 -2.27
N VAL A 15 10.24 2.08 -1.91
CA VAL A 15 8.86 2.16 -2.39
C VAL A 15 8.84 2.34 -3.90
N GLN A 16 9.65 3.25 -4.42
CA GLN A 16 9.72 3.50 -5.87
C GLN A 16 10.18 2.27 -6.65
N SER A 17 11.01 1.44 -6.03
CA SER A 17 11.53 0.21 -6.65
C SER A 17 10.71 -1.02 -6.29
N LEU A 18 9.60 -0.87 -5.57
CA LEU A 18 8.73 -1.95 -5.14
C LEU A 18 9.48 -3.01 -4.32
N LYS A 19 10.40 -2.57 -3.49
CA LYS A 19 11.21 -3.47 -2.64
C LYS A 19 10.66 -3.44 -1.22
N GLU A 20 10.54 -4.61 -0.61
CA GLU A 20 10.12 -4.71 0.78
C GLU A 20 11.17 -4.12 1.71
N PHE A 21 10.71 -3.40 2.73
CA PHE A 21 11.59 -2.82 3.73
C PHE A 21 10.91 -2.84 5.10
N LYS A 22 11.74 -2.67 6.13
CA LYS A 22 11.27 -2.47 7.50
C LYS A 22 12.02 -1.29 8.10
N ALA A 23 11.26 -0.31 8.57
CA ALA A 23 11.78 0.85 9.27
C ALA A 23 11.06 0.98 10.62
N ASN A 24 11.16 2.12 11.29
CA ASN A 24 10.54 2.31 12.59
C ASN A 24 9.05 2.64 12.42
N ASN A 25 8.18 1.68 12.74
CA ASN A 25 6.71 1.79 12.60
C ASN A 25 6.28 2.12 11.16
N LEU A 26 7.13 1.79 10.18
CA LEU A 26 6.91 2.01 8.77
C LEU A 26 7.53 0.84 8.02
N TRP A 27 6.76 0.15 7.19
CA TRP A 27 7.22 -1.06 6.52
C TRP A 27 6.37 -1.37 5.32
N SER A 28 6.84 -2.27 4.47
CA SER A 28 6.12 -2.67 3.27
C SER A 28 6.18 -4.17 3.07
N GLU A 29 5.23 -4.69 2.31
CA GLU A 29 5.21 -6.10 1.94
C GLU A 29 4.49 -6.30 0.62
N TRP A 30 4.84 -7.36 -0.07
CA TRP A 30 4.07 -7.87 -1.20
C TRP A 30 2.96 -8.78 -0.67
N VAL A 31 1.75 -8.57 -1.18
CA VAL A 31 0.58 -9.37 -0.80
C VAL A 31 0.09 -10.11 -2.03
N HIS A 32 -0.15 -11.39 -1.89
CA HIS A 32 -0.67 -12.24 -2.96
C HIS A 32 -1.93 -12.94 -2.47
N ASP A 33 -2.91 -13.08 -3.34
CA ASP A 33 -4.07 -13.89 -3.02
C ASP A 33 -3.69 -15.36 -3.14
N VAL A 34 -4.24 -16.17 -2.24
CA VAL A 34 -4.04 -17.61 -2.27
C VAL A 34 -4.69 -18.15 -3.54
N ASN A 35 -4.00 -19.02 -4.24
CA ASN A 35 -4.47 -19.67 -5.46
C ASN A 35 -4.57 -18.77 -6.69
N THR A 36 -3.97 -17.58 -6.63
CA THR A 36 -3.89 -16.70 -7.81
C THR A 36 -2.45 -16.60 -8.27
N ASP A 37 -2.27 -16.16 -9.51
CA ASP A 37 -0.93 -15.95 -10.03
C ASP A 37 -0.39 -14.59 -9.60
N THR A 38 0.84 -14.28 -10.04
CA THR A 38 1.52 -13.04 -9.65
C THR A 38 0.83 -11.78 -10.15
N LYS A 39 -0.12 -11.89 -11.08
CA LYS A 39 -0.85 -10.74 -11.60
C LYS A 39 -1.75 -10.10 -10.55
N ASP A 40 -2.12 -10.86 -9.52
CA ASP A 40 -2.97 -10.33 -8.44
C ASP A 40 -2.15 -9.84 -7.27
N ALA A 41 -0.83 -9.74 -7.42
CA ALA A 41 0.04 -9.22 -6.38
C ALA A 41 -0.11 -7.72 -6.23
N ARG A 42 0.08 -7.25 -5.02
CA ARG A 42 0.12 -5.82 -4.73
C ARG A 42 1.17 -5.52 -3.68
N TYR A 43 1.77 -4.37 -3.81
CA TYR A 43 2.81 -3.89 -2.90
C TYR A 43 2.17 -2.88 -1.95
N VAL A 44 2.25 -3.10 -0.65
CA VAL A 44 1.57 -2.28 0.34
C VAL A 44 2.56 -1.71 1.34
N VAL A 45 2.45 -0.40 1.59
CA VAL A 45 3.23 0.30 2.61
C VAL A 45 2.31 0.60 3.78
N TYR A 46 2.70 0.20 4.98
CA TYR A 46 1.91 0.36 6.20
C TYR A 46 2.59 1.29 7.19
N SER A 47 1.77 1.99 7.98
CA SER A 47 2.21 2.76 9.14
C SER A 47 1.62 2.12 10.40
N TYR A 48 2.46 1.73 11.34
CA TYR A 48 2.16 1.09 12.61
C TYR A 48 1.65 -0.36 12.48
N ASP A 49 0.56 -0.60 11.74
CA ASP A 49 0.04 -1.95 11.54
C ASP A 49 -0.72 -2.08 10.22
N ARG A 50 -1.29 -3.27 9.99
CA ARG A 50 -2.01 -3.57 8.75
C ARG A 50 -3.34 -2.85 8.59
N HIS A 51 -3.83 -2.21 9.65
CA HIS A 51 -5.06 -1.43 9.58
C HIS A 51 -4.83 -0.04 8.99
N TRP A 52 -3.57 0.32 8.71
CA TRP A 52 -3.27 1.64 8.16
C TRP A 52 -2.34 1.56 6.95
N PRO A 53 -2.85 1.06 5.79
CA PRO A 53 -2.08 1.12 4.54
C PRO A 53 -1.94 2.57 4.09
N LEU A 54 -0.71 2.97 3.76
CA LEU A 54 -0.43 4.31 3.26
C LEU A 54 -0.46 4.39 1.75
N PHE A 55 0.18 3.43 1.09
CA PHE A 55 0.28 3.35 -0.37
C PHE A 55 0.13 1.90 -0.80
N ILE A 56 -0.52 1.70 -1.93
CA ILE A 56 -0.68 0.37 -2.53
C ILE A 56 -0.40 0.49 -4.02
N TYR A 57 0.50 -0.36 -4.53
CA TYR A 57 0.68 -0.52 -5.96
C TYR A 57 0.02 -1.82 -6.40
N ASP A 58 -0.98 -1.72 -7.27
CA ASP A 58 -1.68 -2.88 -7.81
C ASP A 58 -1.10 -3.24 -9.16
N VAL A 59 -0.52 -4.44 -9.26
CA VAL A 59 0.16 -4.90 -10.49
C VAL A 59 -0.84 -5.08 -11.62
N ARG A 60 -2.01 -5.61 -11.33
CA ARG A 60 -3.02 -5.87 -12.35
C ARG A 60 -3.46 -4.59 -13.06
N CYS A 61 -3.70 -3.54 -12.29
CA CYS A 61 -4.16 -2.26 -12.82
C CYS A 61 -3.04 -1.29 -13.15
N ASN A 62 -1.83 -1.58 -12.68
CA ASN A 62 -0.68 -0.68 -12.83
C ASN A 62 -1.00 0.71 -12.26
N VAL A 63 -1.56 0.74 -11.06
CA VAL A 63 -2.03 1.97 -10.41
C VAL A 63 -1.52 2.02 -8.98
N TRP A 64 -1.09 3.21 -8.54
CA TRP A 64 -0.80 3.51 -7.15
C TRP A 64 -2.04 4.09 -6.49
N PHE A 65 -2.36 3.59 -5.31
CA PHE A 65 -3.39 4.16 -4.44
C PHE A 65 -2.73 4.81 -3.24
N GLU A 66 -3.31 5.93 -2.76
CA GLU A 66 -2.84 6.56 -1.54
C GLU A 66 -3.98 6.73 -0.54
N ASN A 67 -3.63 6.63 0.74
CA ASN A 67 -4.59 6.82 1.83
C ASN A 67 -4.87 8.31 2.00
N ALA A 68 -6.08 8.73 1.69
CA ALA A 68 -6.51 10.13 1.79
C ALA A 68 -7.18 10.44 3.13
N SER A 69 -7.30 9.47 4.03
CA SER A 69 -7.91 9.69 5.35
C SER A 69 -7.01 10.53 6.24
N LYS A 70 -7.63 11.27 7.16
CA LYS A 70 -6.89 12.05 8.15
C LYS A 70 -6.24 11.14 9.17
N TYR A 71 -5.06 11.51 9.63
CA TYR A 71 -4.27 10.74 10.57
C TYR A 71 -3.36 11.69 11.36
N GLY A 72 -2.70 11.14 12.39
CA GLY A 72 -1.85 11.93 13.26
C GLY A 72 -0.57 12.40 12.61
N VAL A 73 0.17 13.26 13.32
CA VAL A 73 1.41 13.89 12.81
C VAL A 73 2.45 12.84 12.41
N THR A 74 2.64 11.81 13.22
CA THR A 74 3.65 10.78 12.94
C THR A 74 3.32 9.99 11.68
N THR A 75 2.06 9.60 11.50
CA THR A 75 1.63 8.89 10.30
C THR A 75 1.72 9.77 9.07
N SER A 76 1.44 11.07 9.20
CA SER A 76 1.62 12.04 8.13
C SER A 76 3.08 12.12 7.70
N LYS A 77 4.00 12.09 8.65
CA LYS A 77 5.44 12.05 8.37
C LYS A 77 5.82 10.77 7.65
N HIS A 78 5.30 9.61 8.10
CA HIS A 78 5.54 8.32 7.44
C HIS A 78 5.08 8.37 5.98
N LYS A 79 3.91 8.96 5.73
CA LYS A 79 3.38 9.07 4.38
C LYS A 79 4.31 9.91 3.50
N THR A 80 4.80 11.02 4.02
CA THR A 80 5.76 11.86 3.28
C THR A 80 7.05 11.12 2.98
N GLN A 81 7.57 10.39 3.96
CA GLN A 81 8.83 9.67 3.82
C GLN A 81 8.76 8.50 2.84
N SER A 82 7.58 7.88 2.70
CA SER A 82 7.38 6.73 1.82
C SER A 82 6.71 7.08 0.50
N ASN A 83 6.36 8.35 0.27
CA ASN A 83 5.66 8.78 -0.94
C ASN A 83 6.49 8.45 -2.18
N PRO A 84 5.95 7.68 -3.14
CA PRO A 84 6.69 7.32 -4.34
C PRO A 84 6.87 8.46 -5.35
N HIS A 85 6.27 9.62 -5.10
CA HIS A 85 6.33 10.78 -6.00
C HIS A 85 5.89 10.45 -7.42
N THR A 86 4.77 9.77 -7.52
CA THR A 86 4.13 9.47 -8.80
C THR A 86 2.63 9.69 -8.65
N ASP A 87 1.91 9.63 -9.75
CA ASP A 87 0.46 9.79 -9.71
C ASP A 87 -0.17 8.70 -8.86
N THR A 88 -1.10 9.09 -7.99
CA THR A 88 -1.82 8.17 -7.11
C THR A 88 -3.31 8.45 -7.20
N THR A 89 -4.09 7.42 -6.88
CA THR A 89 -5.55 7.55 -6.73
C THR A 89 -5.87 7.57 -5.24
N PRO A 90 -6.45 8.66 -4.71
CA PRO A 90 -6.75 8.74 -3.28
C PRO A 90 -7.95 7.86 -2.91
N LEU A 91 -7.83 7.15 -1.80
CA LEU A 91 -8.89 6.32 -1.26
C LEU A 91 -9.01 6.55 0.24
N HIS A 92 -10.20 6.37 0.79
CA HIS A 92 -10.41 6.32 2.24
C HIS A 92 -9.71 5.08 2.81
N VAL A 93 -9.31 5.14 4.09
CA VAL A 93 -8.57 4.03 4.72
C VAL A 93 -9.33 2.71 4.63
N ASP A 94 -10.66 2.72 4.75
CA ASP A 94 -11.45 1.50 4.65
C ASP A 94 -11.30 0.83 3.29
N ASP A 95 -11.28 1.63 2.22
CA ASP A 95 -11.09 1.13 0.87
C ASP A 95 -9.64 0.69 0.65
N MET A 96 -8.68 1.38 1.26
CA MET A 96 -7.28 0.96 1.22
C MET A 96 -7.11 -0.43 1.82
N ILE A 97 -7.77 -0.71 2.95
CA ILE A 97 -7.72 -2.02 3.58
C ILE A 97 -8.33 -3.09 2.67
N LYS A 98 -9.44 -2.77 2.01
CA LYS A 98 -10.06 -3.71 1.06
C LYS A 98 -9.13 -4.03 -0.09
N VAL A 99 -8.47 -3.03 -0.65
CA VAL A 99 -7.51 -3.24 -1.75
C VAL A 99 -6.31 -4.03 -1.25
N ALA A 100 -5.80 -3.74 -0.06
CA ALA A 100 -4.66 -4.47 0.49
C ALA A 100 -4.97 -5.95 0.66
N ASN A 101 -6.18 -6.28 1.08
CA ASN A 101 -6.57 -7.67 1.35
C ASN A 101 -7.05 -8.43 0.11
N ASN A 102 -7.73 -7.75 -0.80
CA ASN A 102 -8.44 -8.39 -1.91
C ASN A 102 -8.09 -7.83 -3.29
N GLY A 103 -7.18 -6.87 -3.37
CA GLY A 103 -6.93 -6.15 -4.61
C GLY A 103 -8.10 -5.26 -4.99
N VAL A 104 -8.07 -4.72 -6.19
CA VAL A 104 -9.13 -3.82 -6.65
C VAL A 104 -10.49 -4.49 -6.72
N THR A 105 -10.55 -5.81 -6.76
CA THR A 105 -11.82 -6.54 -6.73
C THR A 105 -12.59 -6.29 -5.43
N GLY A 106 -11.88 -5.95 -4.34
CA GLY A 106 -12.51 -5.57 -3.09
C GLY A 106 -13.35 -4.30 -3.19
N LEU A 107 -12.96 -3.40 -4.11
CA LEU A 107 -13.72 -2.18 -4.38
C LEU A 107 -14.83 -2.43 -5.40
N ILE A 108 -14.55 -3.25 -6.40
CA ILE A 108 -15.47 -3.46 -7.53
C ILE A 108 -16.66 -4.32 -7.13
N ALA A 109 -16.47 -5.27 -6.21
CA ALA A 109 -17.52 -6.21 -5.86
C ALA A 109 -18.86 -5.55 -5.49
N PRO A 110 -18.90 -4.52 -4.62
CA PRO A 110 -20.16 -3.83 -4.34
C PRO A 110 -20.72 -3.10 -5.55
N LEU A 111 -19.85 -2.59 -6.42
CA LEU A 111 -20.26 -1.88 -7.62
C LEU A 111 -20.70 -2.86 -8.71
N GLY A 112 -20.06 -4.00 -8.79
CA GLY A 112 -20.39 -5.03 -9.76
C GLY A 112 -21.83 -5.55 -9.60
N VAL A 113 -22.35 -5.50 -8.39
CA VAL A 113 -23.73 -5.89 -8.12
C VAL A 113 -24.71 -4.93 -8.75
N THR A 114 -24.34 -3.68 -8.88
CA THR A 114 -25.20 -2.63 -9.42
C THR A 114 -25.03 -2.41 -10.92
N ALA A 115 -24.01 -2.96 -11.46
CA ALA A 115 -23.72 -2.77 -12.88
C ALA A 115 -24.62 -3.59 -13.82
#